data_871dff573ede84972fe90707b62d5fe7
#
_entry.id   871dff573ede84972fe90707b62d5fe7
#
_cell.length_a   1.000
_cell.length_b   1.000
_cell.length_c   1.000
_cell.angle_alpha   90.00
_cell.angle_beta   90.00
_cell.angle_gamma   90.00
#
_symmetry.space_group_name_H-M   'P 1'
#
loop_
_entity.id
_entity.type
_entity.pdbx_description
1 polymer ?
#
loop_
_entity_poly.entity_id
_entity_poly.type
_entity_poly.pdbx_seq_one_letter_code
_entity_poly.pdbx_strand_id
1 'polypeptide(L)'
;MALALQVVSSHLLGAHDIEQALSVQEVLVKLLLPHAASEAETLKRPNCPRLFLLDGCSLKLPLGPLSGRLRANSPGSKFLALLPPERSGESETMLLFHWGIDGFVTLHKKWKTELPKAALVLIRGGIWVPSEVLLAFVKQMKTLLDRQLLAGQSLTVREGQVLQLLFRHLTNKEIAHHLNICERTAKFHVSNVLKKLGIENRRDLLVNAMVN
;
A
#
# COMPACT_ATOMS: atom_id res chain seq x y z
N MET A 1 -6.14 12.25 -22.90
CA MET A 1 -6.51 12.66 -21.52
C MET A 1 -5.22 12.84 -20.75
N ALA A 2 -4.88 14.06 -20.35
CA ALA A 2 -3.67 14.29 -19.55
C ALA A 2 -3.80 13.60 -18.19
N LEU A 3 -2.80 12.80 -17.86
CA LEU A 3 -2.77 11.99 -16.65
C LEU A 3 -2.18 12.79 -15.50
N ALA A 4 -2.89 12.92 -14.39
CA ALA A 4 -2.38 13.56 -13.20
C ALA A 4 -1.62 12.55 -12.32
N LEU A 5 -0.29 12.67 -12.31
CA LEU A 5 0.61 11.90 -11.45
C LEU A 5 1.22 12.83 -10.40
N GLN A 6 1.23 12.40 -9.14
CA GLN A 6 1.84 13.13 -8.05
C GLN A 6 3.08 12.38 -7.55
N VAL A 7 4.24 13.00 -7.65
CA VAL A 7 5.50 12.46 -7.13
C VAL A 7 5.71 12.97 -5.72
N VAL A 8 5.87 12.05 -4.78
CA VAL A 8 6.21 12.35 -3.38
C VAL A 8 7.68 12.02 -3.18
N SER A 9 8.52 13.04 -3.08
CA SER A 9 9.98 12.91 -2.93
C SER A 9 10.52 13.97 -1.97
N SER A 10 11.58 13.63 -1.25
CA SER A 10 12.32 14.58 -0.42
C SER A 10 13.42 15.33 -1.18
N HIS A 11 13.73 14.92 -2.42
CA HIS A 11 14.80 15.50 -3.23
C HIS A 11 14.29 16.00 -4.59
N LEU A 12 14.47 17.29 -4.85
CA LEU A 12 14.10 17.92 -6.12
C LEU A 12 14.83 17.33 -7.33
N LEU A 13 16.11 16.97 -7.20
CA LEU A 13 16.89 16.37 -8.29
C LEU A 13 16.37 14.99 -8.67
N GLY A 14 16.03 14.14 -7.70
CA GLY A 14 15.40 12.84 -7.97
C GLY A 14 14.05 12.99 -8.65
N ALA A 15 13.26 14.00 -8.28
CA ALA A 15 12.00 14.30 -8.92
C ALA A 15 12.15 14.69 -10.40
N HIS A 16 13.21 15.41 -10.77
CA HIS A 16 13.49 15.78 -12.17
C HIS A 16 13.79 14.54 -13.02
N ASP A 17 14.61 13.60 -12.54
CA ASP A 17 14.87 12.35 -13.25
C ASP A 17 13.60 11.50 -13.46
N ILE A 18 12.73 11.48 -12.46
CA ILE A 18 11.42 10.82 -12.52
C ILE A 18 10.52 11.51 -13.55
N GLU A 19 10.47 12.84 -13.52
CA GLU A 19 9.70 13.65 -14.47
C GLU A 19 10.19 13.41 -15.90
N GLN A 20 11.50 13.41 -16.13
CA GLN A 20 12.09 13.12 -17.42
C GLN A 20 11.74 11.70 -17.91
N ALA A 21 11.75 10.71 -17.03
CA ALA A 21 11.37 9.34 -17.37
C ALA A 21 9.89 9.21 -17.75
N LEU A 22 9.02 10.06 -17.20
CA LEU A 22 7.57 10.06 -17.44
C LEU A 22 7.13 11.00 -18.56
N SER A 23 7.97 11.93 -19.00
CA SER A 23 7.63 12.95 -20.01
C SER A 23 7.31 12.37 -21.40
N VAL A 24 7.61 11.10 -21.62
CA VAL A 24 7.29 10.37 -22.87
C VAL A 24 5.77 10.17 -23.07
N GLN A 25 4.94 10.45 -22.05
CA GLN A 25 3.49 10.13 -22.05
C GLN A 25 2.69 11.30 -21.50
N GLU A 26 2.52 12.42 -22.10
CA GLU A 26 1.60 13.52 -21.69
C GLU A 26 1.12 13.48 -20.20
N VAL A 27 2.06 13.22 -19.27
CA VAL A 27 1.78 13.05 -17.83
C VAL A 27 2.05 14.38 -17.13
N LEU A 28 1.03 14.92 -16.48
CA LEU A 28 1.21 16.11 -15.64
C LEU A 28 1.81 15.68 -14.30
N VAL A 29 3.11 15.89 -14.13
CA VAL A 29 3.83 15.57 -12.90
C VAL A 29 3.74 16.75 -11.91
N LYS A 30 3.30 16.49 -10.68
CA LYS A 30 3.34 17.45 -9.57
C LYS A 30 4.19 16.89 -8.45
N LEU A 31 5.23 17.62 -8.07
CA LEU A 31 6.05 17.27 -6.92
C LEU A 31 5.33 17.64 -5.62
N LEU A 32 5.32 16.70 -4.66
CA LEU A 32 4.85 16.89 -3.31
C LEU A 32 5.98 16.62 -2.32
N LEU A 33 6.20 17.55 -1.40
CA LEU A 33 7.08 17.33 -0.26
C LEU A 33 6.38 16.45 0.79
N PRO A 34 7.11 15.61 1.55
CA PRO A 34 6.50 14.65 2.48
C PRO A 34 5.57 15.25 3.53
N HIS A 35 5.88 16.45 4.03
CA HIS A 35 5.02 17.17 4.98
C HIS A 35 3.75 17.72 4.31
N ALA A 36 3.83 18.18 3.07
CA ALA A 36 2.67 18.64 2.30
C ALA A 36 1.83 17.49 1.75
N ALA A 37 2.37 16.26 1.66
CA ALA A 37 1.63 15.10 1.20
C ALA A 37 0.47 14.70 2.13
N SER A 38 0.53 15.09 3.42
CA SER A 38 -0.57 14.88 4.38
C SER A 38 -1.67 15.94 4.26
N GLU A 39 -1.35 17.13 3.73
CA GLU A 39 -2.24 18.28 3.60
C GLU A 39 -2.60 18.55 2.14
N ALA A 40 -2.11 17.71 1.21
CA ALA A 40 -2.25 17.93 -0.22
C ALA A 40 -3.72 18.17 -0.60
N GLU A 41 -4.02 19.42 -0.91
CA GLU A 41 -5.23 19.77 -1.66
C GLU A 41 -5.26 18.94 -2.91
N THR A 42 -6.16 18.01 -2.90
CA THR A 42 -6.45 17.14 -4.02
C THR A 42 -6.68 18.01 -5.26
N LEU A 43 -5.91 17.76 -6.32
CA LEU A 43 -6.24 18.31 -7.64
C LEU A 43 -7.70 17.94 -7.92
N LYS A 44 -8.60 18.90 -7.70
CA LYS A 44 -10.04 18.75 -7.87
C LYS A 44 -10.37 18.70 -9.37
N ARG A 45 -10.02 17.58 -10.00
CA ARG A 45 -10.60 17.21 -11.30
C ARG A 45 -11.36 15.92 -11.09
N PRO A 46 -12.71 15.93 -11.18
CA PRO A 46 -13.56 14.84 -10.70
C PRO A 46 -13.41 13.51 -11.43
N ASN A 47 -12.67 13.40 -12.53
CA ASN A 47 -12.59 12.19 -13.36
C ASN A 47 -11.17 11.79 -13.77
N CYS A 48 -10.12 12.27 -13.12
CA CYS A 48 -8.77 11.88 -13.47
C CYS A 48 -8.28 10.76 -12.52
N PRO A 49 -7.89 9.59 -13.01
CA PRO A 49 -7.27 8.58 -12.16
C PRO A 49 -6.02 9.17 -11.52
N ARG A 50 -5.93 9.08 -10.20
CA ARG A 50 -4.82 9.62 -9.43
C ARG A 50 -3.79 8.53 -9.20
N LEU A 51 -2.57 8.78 -9.62
CA LEU A 51 -1.43 7.93 -9.33
C LEU A 51 -0.44 8.70 -8.47
N PHE A 52 -0.09 8.15 -7.32
CA PHE A 52 0.99 8.63 -6.47
C PHE A 52 2.24 7.78 -6.73
N LEU A 53 3.34 8.45 -7.09
CA LEU A 53 4.68 7.85 -7.12
C LEU A 53 5.40 8.21 -5.82
N LEU A 54 5.71 7.20 -5.02
CA LEU A 54 6.44 7.33 -3.76
C LEU A 54 7.91 7.05 -4.01
N ASP A 55 8.75 8.06 -3.88
CA ASP A 55 10.19 7.93 -4.01
C ASP A 55 10.82 7.32 -2.74
N GLY A 56 10.83 6.00 -2.67
CA GLY A 56 11.39 5.25 -1.54
C GLY A 56 12.90 5.35 -1.41
N CYS A 57 13.58 5.96 -2.39
CA CYS A 57 15.02 6.22 -2.31
C CYS A 57 15.33 7.46 -1.48
N SER A 58 14.50 8.49 -1.57
CA SER A 58 14.69 9.76 -0.85
C SER A 58 13.88 9.86 0.43
N LEU A 59 12.73 9.18 0.49
CA LEU A 59 11.83 9.26 1.63
C LEU A 59 12.38 8.48 2.83
N LYS A 60 12.62 9.19 3.93
CA LYS A 60 12.98 8.59 5.24
C LYS A 60 11.75 8.09 6.01
N LEU A 61 10.55 8.40 5.53
CA LEU A 61 9.29 7.99 6.14
C LEU A 61 8.90 6.58 5.68
N PRO A 62 8.26 5.78 6.55
CA PRO A 62 7.74 4.49 6.14
C PRO A 62 6.62 4.67 5.09
N LEU A 63 6.80 4.04 3.91
CA LEU A 63 5.91 4.22 2.75
C LEU A 63 4.48 3.72 3.01
N GLY A 64 4.34 2.67 3.81
CA GLY A 64 3.03 2.11 4.15
C GLY A 64 2.11 3.12 4.86
N PRO A 65 2.48 3.66 6.03
CA PRO A 65 1.70 4.69 6.70
C PRO A 65 1.46 5.95 5.84
N LEU A 66 2.44 6.32 5.01
CA LEU A 66 2.29 7.45 4.09
C LEU A 66 1.20 7.16 3.04
N SER A 67 1.22 5.99 2.39
CA SER A 67 0.20 5.61 1.41
C SER A 67 -1.20 5.55 2.03
N GLY A 68 -1.30 5.07 3.28
CA GLY A 68 -2.57 5.04 4.02
C GLY A 68 -3.16 6.43 4.22
N ARG A 69 -2.34 7.42 4.63
CA ARG A 69 -2.78 8.83 4.79
C ARG A 69 -3.20 9.45 3.46
N LEU A 70 -2.42 9.26 2.41
CA LEU A 70 -2.73 9.76 1.07
C LEU A 70 -4.03 9.15 0.53
N ARG A 71 -4.25 7.87 0.77
CA ARG A 71 -5.48 7.16 0.35
C ARG A 71 -6.71 7.67 1.08
N ALA A 72 -6.60 7.98 2.38
CA ALA A 72 -7.69 8.57 3.15
C ALA A 72 -8.15 9.91 2.54
N ASN A 73 -7.19 10.72 2.05
CA ASN A 73 -7.49 12.01 1.41
C ASN A 73 -7.84 11.90 -0.08
N SER A 74 -7.51 10.78 -0.72
CA SER A 74 -7.71 10.56 -2.16
C SER A 74 -8.18 9.13 -2.42
N PRO A 75 -9.44 8.80 -2.10
CA PRO A 75 -10.00 7.47 -2.32
C PRO A 75 -9.92 7.08 -3.80
N GLY A 76 -9.58 5.82 -4.07
CA GLY A 76 -9.43 5.30 -5.45
C GLY A 76 -8.10 5.61 -6.13
N SER A 77 -7.19 6.33 -5.47
CA SER A 77 -5.84 6.54 -6.00
C SER A 77 -5.01 5.26 -6.00
N LYS A 78 -4.13 5.15 -6.99
CA LYS A 78 -3.13 4.09 -7.13
C LYS A 78 -1.78 4.54 -6.59
N PHE A 79 -0.98 3.60 -6.13
CA PHE A 79 0.31 3.87 -5.51
C PHE A 79 1.41 3.03 -6.18
N LEU A 80 2.42 3.72 -6.68
CA LEU A 80 3.63 3.15 -7.26
C LEU A 80 4.82 3.55 -6.38
N ALA A 81 5.60 2.59 -5.92
CA ALA A 81 6.82 2.87 -5.18
C ALA A 81 8.06 2.67 -6.06
N LEU A 82 8.96 3.66 -6.06
CA LEU A 82 10.31 3.51 -6.58
C LEU A 82 11.23 3.13 -5.41
N LEU A 83 11.85 1.95 -5.49
CA LEU A 83 12.63 1.38 -4.40
C LEU A 83 14.10 1.27 -4.77
N PRO A 84 15.02 1.55 -3.85
CA PRO A 84 16.41 1.20 -4.05
C PRO A 84 16.58 -0.34 -4.02
N PRO A 85 17.62 -0.90 -4.66
CA PRO A 85 17.83 -2.35 -4.76
C PRO A 85 17.81 -3.06 -3.40
N GLU A 86 18.36 -2.41 -2.37
CA GLU A 86 18.47 -2.94 -1.01
C GLU A 86 17.10 -3.10 -0.33
N ARG A 87 16.09 -2.38 -0.80
CA ARG A 87 14.73 -2.36 -0.30
C ARG A 87 13.71 -2.99 -1.26
N SER A 88 14.18 -3.74 -2.24
CA SER A 88 13.34 -4.42 -3.23
C SER A 88 13.18 -5.92 -2.97
N GLY A 89 13.60 -6.41 -1.80
CA GLY A 89 13.46 -7.80 -1.39
C GLY A 89 12.00 -8.23 -1.25
N GLU A 90 11.76 -9.54 -1.39
CA GLU A 90 10.41 -10.14 -1.37
C GLU A 90 9.62 -9.75 -0.11
N SER A 91 10.24 -9.85 1.07
CA SER A 91 9.58 -9.53 2.34
C SER A 91 9.15 -8.06 2.43
N GLU A 92 10.00 -7.13 1.98
CA GLU A 92 9.67 -5.70 2.03
C GLU A 92 8.60 -5.34 0.99
N THR A 93 8.71 -5.84 -0.22
CA THR A 93 7.71 -5.59 -1.28
C THR A 93 6.37 -6.23 -0.95
N MET A 94 6.36 -7.41 -0.32
CA MET A 94 5.14 -8.02 0.19
C MET A 94 4.49 -7.16 1.28
N LEU A 95 5.28 -6.64 2.23
CA LEU A 95 4.78 -5.74 3.26
C LEU A 95 4.17 -4.48 2.65
N LEU A 96 4.84 -3.85 1.68
CA LEU A 96 4.33 -2.68 0.98
C LEU A 96 3.04 -3.00 0.20
N PHE A 97 2.95 -4.18 -0.40
CA PHE A 97 1.74 -4.63 -1.08
C PHE A 97 0.55 -4.78 -0.11
N HIS A 98 0.80 -5.31 1.09
CA HIS A 98 -0.20 -5.34 2.17
C HIS A 98 -0.66 -3.93 2.59
N TRP A 99 0.24 -2.95 2.58
CA TRP A 99 -0.10 -1.54 2.82
C TRP A 99 -0.89 -0.90 1.67
N GLY A 100 -1.13 -1.69 0.60
CA GLY A 100 -1.89 -1.25 -0.56
C GLY A 100 -1.08 -0.45 -1.56
N ILE A 101 0.24 -0.61 -1.60
CA ILE A 101 1.05 -0.16 -2.74
C ILE A 101 0.72 -1.08 -3.92
N ASP A 102 0.26 -0.50 -5.02
CA ASP A 102 -0.25 -1.25 -6.17
C ASP A 102 0.86 -1.69 -7.14
N GLY A 103 2.06 -1.12 -7.00
CA GLY A 103 3.20 -1.49 -7.84
C GLY A 103 4.55 -1.03 -7.31
N PHE A 104 5.60 -1.69 -7.80
CA PHE A 104 6.99 -1.41 -7.42
C PHE A 104 7.86 -1.35 -8.66
N VAL A 105 8.79 -0.38 -8.68
CA VAL A 105 9.89 -0.30 -9.65
C VAL A 105 11.18 -0.19 -8.86
N THR A 106 12.13 -1.07 -9.14
CA THR A 106 13.45 -1.03 -8.49
C THR A 106 14.39 -0.12 -9.27
N LEU A 107 15.16 0.67 -8.57
CA LEU A 107 16.13 1.61 -9.14
C LEU A 107 17.36 0.83 -9.69
N HIS A 108 17.26 0.31 -10.89
CA HIS A 108 18.32 -0.37 -11.63
C HIS A 108 18.48 0.24 -13.03
N LYS A 109 19.38 -0.30 -13.86
CA LYS A 109 19.72 0.28 -15.18
C LYS A 109 18.52 0.56 -16.10
N LYS A 110 17.42 -0.18 -15.96
CA LYS A 110 16.23 -0.08 -16.82
C LYS A 110 15.04 0.64 -16.19
N TRP A 111 15.16 1.17 -14.98
CA TRP A 111 14.04 1.76 -14.26
C TRP A 111 13.33 2.88 -15.02
N LYS A 112 14.10 3.71 -15.79
CA LYS A 112 13.54 4.80 -16.62
C LYS A 112 12.61 4.29 -17.73
N THR A 113 12.79 3.06 -18.19
CA THR A 113 11.93 2.43 -19.21
C THR A 113 10.78 1.62 -18.59
N GLU A 114 10.93 1.16 -17.37
CA GLU A 114 9.91 0.40 -16.65
C GLU A 114 8.89 1.30 -15.97
N LEU A 115 9.33 2.43 -15.43
CA LEU A 115 8.48 3.36 -14.69
C LEU A 115 7.26 3.83 -15.49
N PRO A 116 7.38 4.27 -16.77
CA PRO A 116 6.21 4.66 -17.56
C PRO A 116 5.24 3.49 -17.82
N LYS A 117 5.77 2.29 -18.02
CA LYS A 117 4.96 1.09 -18.24
C LYS A 117 4.17 0.72 -16.97
N ALA A 118 4.85 0.72 -15.82
CA ALA A 118 4.22 0.49 -14.53
C ALA A 118 3.12 1.51 -14.25
N ALA A 119 3.40 2.80 -14.46
CA ALA A 119 2.43 3.87 -14.29
C ALA A 119 1.19 3.64 -15.16
N LEU A 120 1.37 3.30 -16.44
CA LEU A 120 0.26 3.05 -17.36
C LEU A 120 -0.59 1.85 -16.95
N VAL A 121 0.03 0.76 -16.47
CA VAL A 121 -0.69 -0.44 -15.99
C VAL A 121 -1.54 -0.09 -14.77
N LEU A 122 -0.98 0.65 -13.81
CA LEU A 122 -1.71 1.04 -12.59
C LEU A 122 -2.91 1.93 -12.90
N ILE A 123 -2.75 2.88 -13.81
CA ILE A 123 -3.81 3.80 -14.23
C ILE A 123 -4.98 3.07 -14.86
N ARG A 124 -4.70 2.01 -15.59
CA ARG A 124 -5.71 1.12 -16.19
C ARG A 124 -6.35 0.16 -15.17
N GLY A 125 -6.05 0.32 -13.87
CA GLY A 125 -6.59 -0.51 -12.80
C GLY A 125 -5.82 -1.79 -12.53
N GLY A 126 -4.70 -2.04 -13.25
CA GLY A 126 -3.83 -3.18 -13.02
C GLY A 126 -2.94 -3.04 -11.78
N ILE A 127 -2.03 -3.98 -11.62
CA ILE A 127 -0.98 -4.01 -10.60
C ILE A 127 0.37 -4.23 -11.29
N TRP A 128 1.45 -3.69 -10.70
CA TRP A 128 2.82 -3.86 -11.19
C TRP A 128 3.70 -4.40 -10.07
N VAL A 129 3.60 -5.71 -9.83
CA VAL A 129 4.23 -6.42 -8.71
C VAL A 129 4.99 -7.62 -9.28
N PRO A 130 6.21 -7.93 -8.78
CA PRO A 130 6.90 -9.16 -9.15
C PRO A 130 6.02 -10.40 -8.93
N SER A 131 6.10 -11.36 -9.85
CA SER A 131 5.26 -12.57 -9.82
C SER A 131 5.41 -13.34 -8.52
N GLU A 132 6.64 -13.38 -7.99
CA GLU A 132 7.00 -14.07 -6.75
C GLU A 132 6.24 -13.46 -5.55
N VAL A 133 6.22 -12.14 -5.47
CA VAL A 133 5.50 -11.40 -4.41
C VAL A 133 4.00 -11.65 -4.51
N LEU A 134 3.46 -11.62 -5.72
CA LEU A 134 2.03 -11.88 -5.94
C LEU A 134 1.65 -13.31 -5.57
N LEU A 135 2.46 -14.29 -5.98
CA LEU A 135 2.24 -15.71 -5.66
C LEU A 135 2.34 -15.97 -4.16
N ALA A 136 3.34 -15.38 -3.49
CA ALA A 136 3.49 -15.47 -2.05
C ALA A 136 2.27 -14.87 -1.32
N PHE A 137 1.78 -13.70 -1.78
CA PHE A 137 0.57 -13.08 -1.25
C PHE A 137 -0.67 -13.99 -1.41
N VAL A 138 -0.88 -14.56 -2.61
CA VAL A 138 -2.02 -15.46 -2.88
C VAL A 138 -1.94 -16.72 -2.01
N LYS A 139 -0.75 -17.34 -1.91
CA LYS A 139 -0.53 -18.51 -1.06
C LYS A 139 -0.88 -18.24 0.39
N GLN A 140 -0.46 -17.10 0.90
CA GLN A 140 -0.73 -16.65 2.25
C GLN A 140 -2.23 -16.42 2.50
N MET A 141 -2.93 -15.73 1.58
CA MET A 141 -4.37 -15.54 1.68
C MET A 141 -5.10 -16.89 1.69
N LYS A 142 -4.68 -17.83 0.85
CA LYS A 142 -5.21 -19.18 0.83
C LYS A 142 -5.02 -19.88 2.19
N THR A 143 -3.83 -19.83 2.77
CA THR A 143 -3.55 -20.43 4.08
C THR A 143 -4.44 -19.84 5.18
N LEU A 144 -4.67 -18.53 5.18
CA LEU A 144 -5.57 -17.87 6.13
C LEU A 144 -7.02 -18.33 5.95
N LEU A 145 -7.49 -18.44 4.71
CA LEU A 145 -8.82 -18.94 4.40
C LEU A 145 -9.00 -20.40 4.82
N ASP A 146 -8.01 -21.26 4.53
CA ASP A 146 -8.03 -22.68 4.93
C ASP A 146 -8.06 -22.82 6.43
N ARG A 147 -7.26 -22.06 7.18
CA ARG A 147 -7.31 -22.01 8.65
C ARG A 147 -8.69 -21.57 9.18
N GLN A 148 -9.28 -20.57 8.55
CA GLN A 148 -10.61 -20.08 8.92
C GLN A 148 -11.69 -21.15 8.68
N LEU A 149 -11.61 -21.88 7.58
CA LEU A 149 -12.52 -22.98 7.24
C LEU A 149 -12.33 -24.18 8.17
N LEU A 150 -11.08 -24.57 8.46
CA LEU A 150 -10.75 -25.71 9.33
C LEU A 150 -11.08 -25.45 10.81
N ALA A 151 -11.00 -24.20 11.27
CA ALA A 151 -11.36 -23.83 12.63
C ALA A 151 -12.87 -23.91 12.92
N GLY A 152 -13.72 -24.13 11.92
CA GLY A 152 -15.17 -24.20 12.05
C GLY A 152 -15.83 -22.92 12.60
N GLN A 153 -15.05 -21.89 12.77
CA GLN A 153 -15.47 -20.61 13.35
C GLN A 153 -15.38 -19.52 12.28
N SER A 154 -16.48 -19.26 11.60
CA SER A 154 -16.56 -18.12 10.68
C SER A 154 -16.37 -16.81 11.46
N LEU A 155 -15.61 -15.90 10.87
CA LEU A 155 -15.58 -14.53 11.37
C LEU A 155 -16.97 -13.91 11.22
N THR A 156 -17.44 -13.24 12.24
CA THR A 156 -18.62 -12.38 12.12
C THR A 156 -18.31 -11.23 11.17
N VAL A 157 -19.34 -10.59 10.62
CA VAL A 157 -19.19 -9.40 9.77
C VAL A 157 -18.28 -8.35 10.43
N ARG A 158 -18.46 -8.16 11.74
CA ARG A 158 -17.67 -7.19 12.52
C ARG A 158 -16.21 -7.60 12.67
N GLU A 159 -15.94 -8.86 12.91
CA GLU A 159 -14.58 -9.40 12.96
C GLU A 159 -13.89 -9.35 11.58
N GLY A 160 -14.64 -9.57 10.50
CA GLY A 160 -14.13 -9.38 9.13
C GLY A 160 -13.70 -7.94 8.84
N GLN A 161 -14.51 -6.96 9.27
CA GLN A 161 -14.15 -5.54 9.17
C GLN A 161 -12.89 -5.22 9.98
N VAL A 162 -12.78 -5.75 11.20
CA VAL A 162 -11.60 -5.59 12.04
C VAL A 162 -10.37 -6.21 11.39
N LEU A 163 -10.48 -7.40 10.81
CA LEU A 163 -9.38 -8.07 10.12
C LEU A 163 -8.87 -7.23 8.93
N GLN A 164 -9.77 -6.65 8.14
CA GLN A 164 -9.38 -5.75 7.04
C GLN A 164 -8.57 -4.53 7.54
N LEU A 165 -8.96 -3.97 8.69
CA LEU A 165 -8.25 -2.84 9.29
C LEU A 165 -6.92 -3.26 9.93
N LEU A 166 -6.84 -4.49 10.47
CA LEU A 166 -5.59 -5.09 10.93
C LEU A 166 -4.58 -5.26 9.79
N PHE A 167 -5.00 -5.71 8.63
CA PHE A 167 -4.14 -5.79 7.44
C PHE A 167 -3.68 -4.41 6.94
N ARG A 168 -4.43 -3.34 7.26
CA ARG A 168 -4.00 -1.96 7.03
C ARG A 168 -3.10 -1.42 8.14
N HIS A 169 -2.66 -2.25 9.08
CA HIS A 169 -1.79 -1.92 10.21
C HIS A 169 -2.35 -0.86 11.18
N LEU A 170 -3.66 -0.62 11.17
CA LEU A 170 -4.27 0.36 12.06
C LEU A 170 -4.18 -0.10 13.52
N THR A 171 -3.82 0.81 14.41
CA THR A 171 -3.85 0.59 15.86
C THR A 171 -5.27 0.36 16.37
N ASN A 172 -5.44 -0.17 17.59
CA ASN A 172 -6.77 -0.37 18.17
C ASN A 172 -7.57 0.94 18.28
N LYS A 173 -6.89 2.06 18.51
CA LYS A 173 -7.47 3.41 18.55
C LYS A 173 -7.99 3.83 17.16
N GLU A 174 -7.22 3.61 16.11
CA GLU A 174 -7.63 3.91 14.73
C GLU A 174 -8.75 2.97 14.26
N ILE A 175 -8.69 1.67 14.61
CA ILE A 175 -9.77 0.72 14.34
C ILE A 175 -11.06 1.17 15.05
N ALA A 176 -10.97 1.57 16.31
CA ALA A 176 -12.10 2.07 17.09
C ALA A 176 -12.74 3.29 16.41
N HIS A 177 -11.92 4.24 15.96
CA HIS A 177 -12.37 5.43 15.23
C HIS A 177 -13.05 5.05 13.91
N HIS A 178 -12.40 4.19 13.08
CA HIS A 178 -12.98 3.74 11.81
C HIS A 178 -14.31 3.00 11.93
N LEU A 179 -14.45 2.23 12.99
CA LEU A 179 -15.63 1.41 13.21
C LEU A 179 -16.68 2.07 14.13
N ASN A 180 -16.41 3.30 14.56
CA ASN A 180 -17.26 4.08 15.48
C ASN A 180 -17.62 3.29 16.77
N ILE A 181 -16.59 2.72 17.42
CA ILE A 181 -16.67 1.97 18.68
C ILE A 181 -15.61 2.47 19.65
N CYS A 182 -15.72 2.11 20.93
CA CYS A 182 -14.67 2.43 21.88
C CYS A 182 -13.44 1.51 21.69
N GLU A 183 -12.26 1.99 22.08
CA GLU A 183 -10.98 1.26 21.93
C GLU A 183 -10.99 -0.11 22.65
N ARG A 184 -11.67 -0.21 23.79
CA ARG A 184 -11.86 -1.48 24.52
C ARG A 184 -12.60 -2.50 23.67
N THR A 185 -13.64 -2.09 22.96
CA THR A 185 -14.40 -2.96 22.05
C THR A 185 -13.58 -3.35 20.83
N ALA A 186 -12.79 -2.43 20.27
CA ALA A 186 -11.87 -2.74 19.18
C ALA A 186 -10.84 -3.80 19.61
N LYS A 187 -10.22 -3.62 20.80
CA LYS A 187 -9.28 -4.60 21.38
C LYS A 187 -9.91 -5.97 21.57
N PHE A 188 -11.16 -6.03 22.01
CA PHE A 188 -11.92 -7.28 22.16
C PHE A 188 -12.11 -7.99 20.81
N HIS A 189 -12.55 -7.27 19.78
CA HIS A 189 -12.70 -7.84 18.44
C HIS A 189 -11.37 -8.28 17.84
N VAL A 190 -10.30 -7.51 18.03
CA VAL A 190 -8.94 -7.89 17.60
C VAL A 190 -8.52 -9.20 18.25
N SER A 191 -8.72 -9.35 19.58
CA SER A 191 -8.40 -10.59 20.29
C SER A 191 -9.19 -11.78 19.77
N ASN A 192 -10.49 -11.60 19.49
CA ASN A 192 -11.33 -12.66 18.94
C ASN A 192 -10.90 -13.07 17.53
N VAL A 193 -10.56 -12.09 16.68
CA VAL A 193 -10.04 -12.36 15.33
C VAL A 193 -8.75 -13.19 15.40
N LEU A 194 -7.79 -12.77 16.22
CA LEU A 194 -6.53 -13.49 16.38
C LEU A 194 -6.76 -14.93 16.88
N LYS A 195 -7.62 -15.09 17.91
CA LYS A 195 -7.97 -16.40 18.44
C LYS A 195 -8.64 -17.30 17.39
N LYS A 196 -9.59 -16.78 16.61
CA LYS A 196 -10.27 -17.53 15.55
C LYS A 196 -9.36 -17.91 14.39
N LEU A 197 -8.32 -17.12 14.14
CA LEU A 197 -7.28 -17.41 13.13
C LEU A 197 -6.14 -18.29 13.69
N GLY A 198 -6.17 -18.66 14.98
CA GLY A 198 -5.10 -19.43 15.60
C GLY A 198 -3.78 -18.69 15.68
N ILE A 199 -3.82 -17.35 15.82
CA ILE A 199 -2.66 -16.46 15.84
C ILE A 199 -2.50 -15.92 17.24
N GLU A 200 -1.30 -16.10 17.85
CA GLU A 200 -1.08 -15.73 19.26
C GLU A 200 -1.02 -14.22 19.46
N ASN A 201 -0.38 -13.52 18.54
CA ASN A 201 -0.24 -12.07 18.67
C ASN A 201 -0.36 -11.35 17.31
N ARG A 202 -0.62 -10.05 17.37
CA ARG A 202 -0.81 -9.20 16.20
C ARG A 202 0.41 -9.17 15.26
N ARG A 203 1.63 -9.28 15.82
CA ARG A 203 2.86 -9.29 15.02
C ARG A 203 2.90 -10.53 14.15
N ASP A 204 2.43 -11.66 14.68
CA ASP A 204 2.38 -12.92 13.97
C ASP A 204 1.35 -12.93 12.85
N LEU A 205 0.27 -12.13 12.97
CA LEU A 205 -0.62 -11.90 11.84
C LEU A 205 0.14 -11.30 10.65
N LEU A 206 1.15 -10.49 10.92
CA LEU A 206 1.96 -9.79 9.92
C LEU A 206 3.20 -10.62 9.53
N VAL A 207 3.77 -11.39 10.46
CA VAL A 207 4.97 -12.22 10.26
C VAL A 207 4.61 -13.61 9.74
N ASN A 208 3.55 -14.26 10.23
CA ASN A 208 3.01 -15.51 9.64
C ASN A 208 2.43 -15.23 8.25
N ALA A 209 2.13 -13.97 8.00
CA ALA A 209 2.00 -13.40 6.70
C ALA A 209 3.33 -13.36 5.93
N MET A 210 4.49 -13.54 6.53
CA MET A 210 5.82 -13.45 5.90
C MET A 210 6.65 -14.76 5.91
N VAL A 211 6.30 -15.79 6.66
CA VAL A 211 7.24 -16.90 7.00
C VAL A 211 6.77 -18.30 6.55
N ASN A 212 5.68 -18.46 5.80
CA ASN A 212 5.36 -19.80 5.25
C ASN A 212 5.03 -19.73 3.77
#